data_da7e6092095c0c9f1086540ce54c0dca
#
_entry.id   da7e6092095c0c9f1086540ce54c0dca
#
_cell.length_a   1.000
_cell.length_b   1.000
_cell.length_c   1.000
_cell.angle_alpha   90.00
_cell.angle_beta   90.00
_cell.angle_gamma   90.00
#
_symmetry.space_group_name_H-M   'P 1'
#
loop_
_entity.id
_entity.type
_entity.pdbx_description
1 polymer ?
#
loop_
_entity_poly.entity_id
_entity_poly.type
_entity_poly.pdbx_seq_one_letter_code
_entity_poly.pdbx_strand_id
1 'polypeptide(L)'
;AENSEETVRDLDDILATLPTQKHEETSEDGEQNDDHEFVRRNRRDRSDRNDRDTRNDRSDRRNRRMRGRDRDNADDDRRYDDRDNRSDRNDRDSRREEPQEDLVPVAGIVDVLDSYAFVRTSGYLPGPNDVYVSMGQVKKYGLRKGDAVHGSIRAPREGDRRNQRQKFVPLQAIDSINGQSVEEALNRPQFSKLTPLYPQERLKQETAPNKLTGRIMDIVSPIGKGQRGLIVSPPKAGKTITLQNIANSIAANNPEVHLMVVLVDERPEEVTDMERTVQGEVISSTFDRPASDHTTVAELAVERAKRLVELGQDVVVLLDSMTRLARAYNIAAPASGRILSGGVDAQALYPPKKFFGAARNIENGGSLTIISSALVETGSKMDEV
;
A
#
# COMPACT_ATOMS: atom_id res chain seq x y z
N ALA A 1 47.53 5.77 -30.67
CA ALA A 1 46.62 6.86 -30.85
C ALA A 1 45.48 6.38 -31.75
N GLU A 2 44.47 5.70 -31.23
CA GLU A 2 43.23 5.45 -31.93
C GLU A 2 42.12 5.58 -30.89
N ASN A 3 41.27 6.56 -31.13
CA ASN A 3 40.02 6.82 -30.43
C ASN A 3 39.02 5.70 -30.64
N SER A 4 38.47 5.16 -29.59
CA SER A 4 37.19 4.44 -29.66
C SER A 4 36.13 5.31 -28.97
N GLU A 5 35.37 6.01 -29.76
CA GLU A 5 34.09 6.63 -29.39
C GLU A 5 33.05 5.52 -29.21
N GLU A 6 32.66 5.27 -27.99
CA GLU A 6 31.45 4.50 -27.69
C GLU A 6 30.22 5.38 -27.97
N THR A 7 29.53 5.06 -29.07
CA THR A 7 28.26 5.64 -29.43
C THR A 7 27.19 5.26 -28.40
N VAL A 8 26.71 6.28 -27.68
CA VAL A 8 25.50 6.20 -26.87
C VAL A 8 24.34 5.93 -27.83
N ARG A 9 23.73 4.77 -27.77
CA ARG A 9 22.53 4.43 -28.54
C ARG A 9 21.36 5.20 -27.97
N ASP A 10 20.71 5.99 -28.80
CA ASP A 10 19.52 6.77 -28.47
C ASP A 10 18.35 5.87 -28.08
N LEU A 11 17.54 6.33 -27.11
CA LEU A 11 16.34 5.65 -26.61
C LEU A 11 15.32 5.32 -27.71
N ASP A 12 15.33 6.06 -28.82
CA ASP A 12 14.46 5.87 -29.96
C ASP A 12 14.78 4.58 -30.76
N ASP A 13 16.04 4.14 -30.77
CA ASP A 13 16.45 2.87 -31.42
C ASP A 13 15.99 1.63 -30.63
N ILE A 14 15.76 1.75 -29.33
CA ILE A 14 15.27 0.65 -28.48
C ILE A 14 13.75 0.49 -28.65
N LEU A 15 13.03 1.58 -28.87
CA LEU A 15 11.57 1.56 -29.10
C LEU A 15 11.18 1.00 -30.47
N ALA A 16 12.06 1.03 -31.46
CA ALA A 16 11.80 0.50 -32.80
C ALA A 16 11.86 -1.04 -32.90
N THR A 17 12.34 -1.73 -31.88
CA THR A 17 12.49 -3.20 -31.86
C THR A 17 11.34 -3.96 -31.19
N LEU A 18 10.29 -3.27 -30.72
CA LEU A 18 9.12 -3.92 -30.12
C LEU A 18 8.10 -4.34 -31.21
N PRO A 19 7.55 -5.56 -31.18
CA PRO A 19 6.58 -6.00 -32.17
C PRO A 19 5.25 -5.28 -31.99
N THR A 20 4.91 -4.45 -32.93
CA THR A 20 3.61 -3.77 -33.06
C THR A 20 2.55 -4.78 -33.45
N GLN A 21 1.57 -5.06 -32.60
CA GLN A 21 0.36 -5.76 -32.98
C GLN A 21 -0.50 -4.83 -33.85
N LYS A 22 -0.66 -5.22 -35.11
CA LYS A 22 -1.60 -4.61 -36.06
C LYS A 22 -3.03 -4.97 -35.65
N HIS A 23 -3.84 -3.96 -35.35
CA HIS A 23 -5.28 -4.07 -35.40
C HIS A 23 -5.71 -3.95 -36.86
N GLU A 24 -6.31 -4.99 -37.40
CA GLU A 24 -7.04 -4.96 -38.69
C GLU A 24 -8.38 -4.29 -38.43
N GLU A 25 -8.58 -3.16 -39.14
CA GLU A 25 -9.88 -2.55 -39.35
C GLU A 25 -10.62 -3.34 -40.43
N THR A 26 -11.75 -3.90 -40.11
CA THR A 26 -12.76 -4.29 -41.09
C THR A 26 -13.93 -3.33 -41.01
N SER A 27 -14.01 -2.48 -42.02
CA SER A 27 -15.20 -1.73 -42.38
C SER A 27 -16.16 -2.67 -43.12
N GLU A 28 -17.44 -2.66 -42.77
CA GLU A 28 -18.55 -2.82 -43.71
C GLU A 28 -19.87 -2.28 -43.15
N ASP A 29 -20.51 -1.51 -44.03
CA ASP A 29 -21.79 -0.82 -43.93
C ASP A 29 -22.98 -1.77 -43.72
N GLY A 30 -24.06 -1.25 -43.14
CA GLY A 30 -25.38 -1.91 -43.20
C GLY A 30 -26.41 -1.27 -42.24
N GLU A 31 -27.13 -0.28 -42.79
CA GLU A 31 -28.38 0.23 -42.24
C GLU A 31 -29.39 -0.91 -42.01
N GLN A 32 -30.15 -0.85 -40.92
CA GLN A 32 -31.63 -0.83 -40.94
C GLN A 32 -32.21 -0.76 -39.50
N ASN A 33 -33.20 0.13 -39.41
CA ASN A 33 -34.14 0.32 -38.34
C ASN A 33 -34.81 -0.97 -37.87
N ASP A 34 -35.10 -1.07 -36.58
CA ASP A 34 -36.47 -1.38 -36.13
C ASP A 34 -36.67 -1.06 -34.65
N ASP A 35 -37.69 -0.23 -34.45
CA ASP A 35 -38.32 0.08 -33.16
C ASP A 35 -38.91 -1.18 -32.52
N HIS A 36 -38.65 -1.43 -31.25
CA HIS A 36 -39.58 -2.14 -30.37
C HIS A 36 -39.52 -1.65 -28.92
N GLU A 37 -40.52 -0.85 -28.66
CA GLU A 37 -41.12 -0.49 -27.39
C GLU A 37 -41.60 -1.74 -26.62
N PHE A 38 -41.15 -1.97 -25.39
CA PHE A 38 -41.85 -2.86 -24.43
C PHE A 38 -41.89 -2.25 -23.03
N VAL A 39 -42.97 -1.56 -22.79
CA VAL A 39 -44.09 -1.75 -21.85
C VAL A 39 -43.69 -2.26 -20.47
N ARG A 40 -43.84 -1.31 -19.52
CA ARG A 40 -43.96 -1.51 -18.07
C ARG A 40 -45.13 -2.41 -17.73
N ARG A 41 -44.96 -3.38 -16.85
CA ARG A 41 -46.03 -3.98 -16.05
C ARG A 41 -45.72 -3.96 -14.58
N ASN A 42 -46.37 -3.02 -13.92
CA ASN A 42 -46.74 -3.05 -12.51
C ASN A 42 -47.70 -4.24 -12.27
N ARG A 43 -47.49 -4.98 -11.20
CA ARG A 43 -48.60 -5.61 -10.47
C ARG A 43 -48.33 -5.54 -8.98
N ARG A 44 -49.19 -4.70 -8.38
CA ARG A 44 -49.59 -4.76 -6.98
C ARG A 44 -50.56 -5.94 -6.83
N ASP A 45 -50.60 -6.48 -5.68
CA ASP A 45 -51.71 -6.63 -4.72
C ASP A 45 -51.61 -7.94 -3.93
N ARG A 46 -51.67 -7.73 -2.70
CA ARG A 46 -52.66 -8.01 -1.62
C ARG A 46 -52.46 -9.34 -0.89
N SER A 47 -52.11 -9.17 0.40
CA SER A 47 -52.98 -9.38 1.59
C SER A 47 -53.38 -10.83 1.81
N ASP A 48 -53.23 -11.44 2.94
CA ASP A 48 -53.90 -11.24 4.21
C ASP A 48 -53.43 -12.33 5.23
N ARG A 49 -53.29 -11.91 6.46
CA ARG A 49 -53.70 -12.52 7.72
C ARG A 49 -53.58 -14.06 7.94
N ASN A 50 -52.88 -14.51 8.93
CA ASN A 50 -53.52 -14.86 10.19
C ASN A 50 -52.53 -15.32 11.28
N ASP A 51 -52.74 -14.73 12.42
CA ASP A 51 -52.51 -15.11 13.78
C ASP A 51 -52.49 -16.62 14.08
N ARG A 52 -51.64 -17.03 14.96
CA ARG A 52 -51.90 -17.57 16.29
C ARG A 52 -50.73 -18.29 16.91
N ASP A 53 -50.28 -17.70 17.99
CA ASP A 53 -50.07 -18.32 19.30
C ASP A 53 -49.82 -19.81 19.34
N THR A 54 -48.72 -20.19 19.92
CA THR A 54 -48.74 -20.95 21.19
C THR A 54 -47.37 -21.03 21.83
N ARG A 55 -47.42 -20.70 23.05
CA ARG A 55 -46.49 -20.77 24.16
C ARG A 55 -45.96 -22.17 24.44
N ASN A 56 -44.88 -22.11 25.21
CA ASN A 56 -44.42 -23.12 26.20
C ASN A 56 -43.55 -24.24 25.63
N ASP A 57 -42.54 -24.71 26.27
CA ASP A 57 -42.14 -24.66 27.68
C ASP A 57 -40.72 -25.21 27.82
N ARG A 58 -40.01 -24.67 28.75
CA ARG A 58 -38.99 -25.17 29.64
C ARG A 58 -38.53 -26.63 29.54
N SER A 59 -37.27 -26.79 29.68
CA SER A 59 -36.53 -27.51 30.76
C SER A 59 -35.30 -28.21 30.18
N ASP A 60 -34.12 -27.82 30.58
CA ASP A 60 -33.39 -28.24 31.77
C ASP A 60 -33.07 -29.74 31.82
N ARG A 61 -31.80 -30.01 31.83
CA ARG A 61 -31.05 -31.04 32.58
C ARG A 61 -29.71 -31.34 31.89
N ARG A 62 -28.63 -30.81 32.40
CA ARG A 62 -27.78 -31.25 33.52
C ARG A 62 -27.23 -32.67 33.36
N ASN A 63 -25.89 -32.63 33.27
CA ASN A 63 -24.97 -33.46 34.05
C ASN A 63 -25.01 -34.99 33.95
N ARG A 64 -23.82 -35.51 33.66
CA ARG A 64 -23.08 -36.51 34.48
C ARG A 64 -21.90 -37.01 33.68
N ARG A 65 -20.66 -36.73 34.05
CA ARG A 65 -19.83 -37.32 35.08
C ARG A 65 -19.91 -38.84 35.14
N MET A 66 -18.78 -39.44 34.84
CA MET A 66 -17.97 -40.32 35.68
C MET A 66 -17.10 -41.22 34.83
N ARG A 67 -15.78 -41.18 35.04
CA ARG A 67 -14.98 -42.04 35.94
C ARG A 67 -15.06 -43.50 35.50
N GLY A 68 -13.95 -44.04 35.09
CA GLY A 68 -12.88 -44.48 35.90
C GLY A 68 -12.48 -45.89 35.57
N ARG A 69 -11.24 -46.14 35.80
CA ARG A 69 -10.57 -47.32 36.37
C ARG A 69 -9.81 -48.22 35.40
N ASP A 70 -8.53 -48.04 35.51
CA ASP A 70 -7.48 -48.98 35.95
C ASP A 70 -7.80 -50.49 35.88
N ARG A 71 -6.87 -51.18 35.28
CA ARG A 71 -6.23 -52.43 35.78
C ARG A 71 -5.33 -52.99 34.68
N ASP A 72 -4.05 -52.90 34.83
CA ASP A 72 -3.09 -53.84 35.38
C ASP A 72 -3.10 -55.24 34.80
N ASN A 73 -1.91 -55.65 34.50
CA ASN A 73 -1.27 -56.97 34.48
C ASN A 73 -0.94 -57.49 33.08
N ALA A 74 0.29 -57.62 32.83
CA ALA A 74 1.38 -58.44 33.32
C ALA A 74 1.73 -59.53 32.31
N ASP A 75 3.03 -59.53 32.01
CA ASP A 75 3.87 -60.65 31.65
C ASP A 75 3.42 -61.70 30.64
N ASP A 76 4.16 -61.83 29.57
CA ASP A 76 4.85 -63.10 29.34
C ASP A 76 6.03 -62.98 28.36
N ASP A 77 7.16 -63.36 28.89
CA ASP A 77 8.40 -63.73 28.24
C ASP A 77 8.17 -64.80 27.20
N ARG A 78 8.85 -64.72 26.06
CA ARG A 78 9.53 -65.87 25.45
C ARG A 78 10.52 -65.44 24.33
N ARG A 79 11.73 -65.77 24.62
CA ARG A 79 12.89 -65.83 23.75
C ARG A 79 12.70 -66.78 22.56
N TYR A 80 13.55 -66.55 21.62
CA TYR A 80 14.32 -67.40 20.68
C TYR A 80 14.31 -66.71 19.31
N ASP A 81 15.30 -66.54 18.58
CA ASP A 81 16.67 -67.04 18.44
C ASP A 81 17.15 -66.55 17.07
N ASP A 82 18.37 -66.15 17.05
CA ASP A 82 19.30 -65.99 15.96
C ASP A 82 18.94 -66.54 14.59
N ARG A 83 19.11 -65.73 13.57
CA ARG A 83 19.86 -66.14 12.36
C ARG A 83 20.38 -64.94 11.59
N ASP A 84 21.71 -64.84 11.60
CA ASP A 84 22.57 -64.18 10.64
C ASP A 84 22.05 -64.30 9.20
N ASN A 85 21.96 -63.17 8.52
CA ASN A 85 22.22 -63.16 7.10
C ASN A 85 22.86 -61.82 6.70
N ARG A 86 24.19 -61.89 6.61
CA ARG A 86 25.02 -60.89 5.93
C ARG A 86 24.57 -60.83 4.47
N SER A 87 24.15 -59.65 4.02
CA SER A 87 24.31 -59.30 2.64
C SER A 87 24.67 -57.82 2.56
N ASP A 88 25.94 -57.62 2.25
CA ASP A 88 26.48 -56.39 1.69
C ASP A 88 25.54 -55.80 0.64
N ARG A 89 25.03 -54.61 0.91
CA ARG A 89 24.56 -53.72 -0.13
C ARG A 89 25.00 -52.30 0.16
N ASN A 90 26.15 -52.02 -0.46
CA ASN A 90 26.47 -50.70 -1.03
C ASN A 90 25.61 -49.55 -0.51
N ASP A 91 26.09 -48.86 0.48
CA ASP A 91 25.81 -47.43 0.73
C ASP A 91 26.30 -46.62 -0.49
N ARG A 92 25.48 -46.60 -1.52
CA ARG A 92 25.50 -45.45 -2.44
C ARG A 92 24.76 -44.35 -1.72
N ASP A 93 25.47 -43.56 -0.99
CA ASP A 93 25.13 -42.23 -0.56
C ASP A 93 24.84 -41.40 -1.84
N SER A 94 23.67 -41.60 -2.39
CA SER A 94 23.13 -40.71 -3.37
C SER A 94 22.71 -39.45 -2.58
N ARG A 95 23.68 -38.55 -2.36
CA ARG A 95 23.38 -37.15 -2.21
C ARG A 95 22.49 -36.80 -3.41
N ARG A 96 21.18 -36.83 -3.18
CA ARG A 96 20.25 -36.09 -4.01
C ARG A 96 20.71 -34.65 -3.87
N GLU A 97 21.45 -34.17 -4.84
CA GLU A 97 21.57 -32.75 -5.09
C GLU A 97 20.14 -32.25 -5.13
N GLU A 98 19.75 -31.54 -4.07
CA GLU A 98 18.49 -30.80 -4.09
C GLU A 98 18.55 -29.92 -5.34
N PRO A 99 17.58 -30.03 -6.26
CA PRO A 99 17.59 -29.21 -7.46
C PRO A 99 17.72 -27.76 -7.00
N GLN A 100 18.75 -27.06 -7.45
CA GLN A 100 18.93 -25.64 -7.24
C GLN A 100 17.60 -24.99 -7.58
N GLU A 101 16.91 -24.49 -6.56
CA GLU A 101 15.64 -23.80 -6.76
C GLU A 101 15.97 -22.49 -7.48
N ASP A 102 15.46 -22.33 -8.68
CA ASP A 102 15.58 -21.08 -9.42
C ASP A 102 14.84 -19.98 -8.64
N LEU A 103 15.62 -19.16 -7.93
CA LEU A 103 15.11 -18.02 -7.18
C LEU A 103 15.07 -16.80 -8.08
N VAL A 104 13.92 -16.13 -8.12
CA VAL A 104 13.71 -14.89 -8.85
C VAL A 104 13.72 -13.73 -7.85
N PRO A 105 14.53 -12.69 -8.08
CA PRO A 105 14.55 -11.53 -7.20
C PRO A 105 13.22 -10.77 -7.27
N VAL A 106 12.80 -10.25 -6.13
CA VAL A 106 11.58 -9.42 -6.00
C VAL A 106 11.85 -8.24 -5.08
N ALA A 107 11.29 -7.10 -5.44
CA ALA A 107 11.32 -5.89 -4.62
C ALA A 107 9.94 -5.27 -4.52
N GLY A 108 9.65 -4.60 -3.42
CA GLY A 108 8.39 -3.90 -3.25
C GLY A 108 8.16 -3.38 -1.84
N ILE A 109 6.99 -2.80 -1.62
CA ILE A 109 6.58 -2.21 -0.34
C ILE A 109 5.72 -3.21 0.43
N VAL A 110 6.05 -3.43 1.69
CA VAL A 110 5.32 -4.34 2.58
C VAL A 110 4.02 -3.68 3.04
N ASP A 111 2.92 -4.36 2.77
CA ASP A 111 1.59 -4.01 3.26
C ASP A 111 1.15 -5.08 4.26
N VAL A 112 1.16 -4.73 5.55
CA VAL A 112 0.77 -5.64 6.64
C VAL A 112 -0.71 -5.43 6.92
N LEU A 113 -1.49 -6.49 6.78
CA LEU A 113 -2.90 -6.58 7.13
C LEU A 113 -3.08 -7.39 8.42
N ASP A 114 -4.30 -7.52 8.92
CA ASP A 114 -4.56 -8.13 10.23
C ASP A 114 -4.04 -9.57 10.36
N SER A 115 -4.19 -10.38 9.31
CA SER A 115 -3.89 -11.83 9.34
C SER A 115 -2.78 -12.27 8.39
N TYR A 116 -2.33 -11.42 7.49
CA TYR A 116 -1.34 -11.70 6.46
C TYR A 116 -0.67 -10.41 5.98
N ALA A 117 0.39 -10.55 5.22
CA ALA A 117 1.07 -9.42 4.60
C ALA A 117 1.38 -9.71 3.14
N PHE A 118 1.59 -8.64 2.36
CA PHE A 118 2.05 -8.70 0.97
C PHE A 118 3.21 -7.77 0.74
N VAL A 119 4.10 -8.15 -0.17
CA VAL A 119 5.01 -7.23 -0.83
C VAL A 119 4.31 -6.75 -2.10
N ARG A 120 3.97 -5.47 -2.14
CA ARG A 120 3.37 -4.80 -3.29
C ARG A 120 4.47 -4.53 -4.31
N THR A 121 4.40 -5.20 -5.44
CA THR A 121 5.47 -5.14 -6.48
C THR A 121 5.19 -4.10 -7.56
N SER A 122 3.93 -3.67 -7.69
CA SER A 122 3.48 -2.74 -8.75
C SER A 122 3.12 -1.35 -8.20
N GLY A 123 3.74 -0.94 -7.09
CA GLY A 123 3.47 0.34 -6.43
C GLY A 123 2.80 0.19 -5.06
N TYR A 124 1.78 1.00 -4.76
CA TYR A 124 1.13 1.07 -3.43
C TYR A 124 -0.23 0.39 -3.39
N LEU A 125 -0.75 -0.05 -4.51
CA LEU A 125 -2.03 -0.74 -4.62
C LEU A 125 -1.85 -2.25 -4.80
N PRO A 126 -2.85 -3.06 -4.41
CA PRO A 126 -2.86 -4.48 -4.70
C PRO A 126 -2.70 -4.78 -6.18
N GLY A 127 -1.79 -5.67 -6.52
CA GLY A 127 -1.48 -6.08 -7.88
C GLY A 127 -1.49 -7.61 -8.06
N PRO A 128 -1.54 -8.08 -9.32
CA PRO A 128 -1.59 -9.51 -9.63
C PRO A 128 -0.29 -10.25 -9.29
N ASN A 129 0.83 -9.53 -9.23
CA ASN A 129 2.16 -10.07 -8.96
C ASN A 129 2.61 -9.86 -7.51
N ASP A 130 1.68 -9.51 -6.61
CA ASP A 130 2.01 -9.31 -5.22
C ASP A 130 2.46 -10.61 -4.56
N VAL A 131 3.47 -10.51 -3.72
CA VAL A 131 4.11 -11.64 -3.07
C VAL A 131 3.58 -11.78 -1.64
N TYR A 132 3.09 -12.96 -1.32
CA TYR A 132 2.57 -13.27 0.01
C TYR A 132 3.69 -13.40 1.05
N VAL A 133 3.48 -12.78 2.21
CA VAL A 133 4.37 -12.87 3.37
C VAL A 133 3.58 -13.40 4.57
N SER A 134 4.06 -14.48 5.14
CA SER A 134 3.41 -15.06 6.33
C SER A 134 3.64 -14.20 7.57
N MET A 135 2.70 -14.21 8.51
CA MET A 135 2.86 -13.49 9.79
C MET A 135 4.05 -14.01 10.61
N GLY A 136 4.46 -15.26 10.39
CA GLY A 136 5.71 -15.81 10.96
C GLY A 136 6.94 -15.08 10.45
N GLN A 137 7.00 -14.83 9.13
CA GLN A 137 8.08 -14.06 8.51
C GLN A 137 8.04 -12.59 8.93
N VAL A 138 6.83 -11.97 8.99
CA VAL A 138 6.68 -10.59 9.48
C VAL A 138 7.29 -10.44 10.87
N LYS A 139 7.00 -11.38 11.79
CA LYS A 139 7.57 -11.37 13.15
C LYS A 139 9.06 -11.67 13.17
N LYS A 140 9.51 -12.67 12.40
CA LYS A 140 10.92 -13.10 12.32
C LYS A 140 11.83 -11.96 11.85
N TYR A 141 11.42 -11.25 10.83
CA TYR A 141 12.19 -10.17 10.19
C TYR A 141 11.85 -8.77 10.73
N GLY A 142 10.91 -8.67 11.68
CA GLY A 142 10.49 -7.39 12.24
C GLY A 142 9.90 -6.42 11.21
N LEU A 143 9.23 -6.97 10.17
CA LEU A 143 8.64 -6.16 9.09
C LEU A 143 7.52 -5.27 9.61
N ARG A 144 7.47 -4.08 9.08
CA ARG A 144 6.43 -3.07 9.38
C ARG A 144 5.76 -2.64 8.09
N LYS A 145 4.50 -2.21 8.18
CA LYS A 145 3.81 -1.60 7.04
C LYS A 145 4.62 -0.44 6.49
N GLY A 146 4.82 -0.40 5.17
CA GLY A 146 5.62 0.62 4.50
C GLY A 146 7.12 0.31 4.38
N ASP A 147 7.60 -0.85 4.84
CA ASP A 147 8.99 -1.25 4.59
C ASP A 147 9.20 -1.57 3.11
N ALA A 148 10.30 -1.13 2.54
CA ALA A 148 10.76 -1.59 1.24
C ALA A 148 11.62 -2.84 1.43
N VAL A 149 11.26 -3.92 0.76
CA VAL A 149 11.93 -5.22 0.90
C VAL A 149 12.51 -5.64 -0.44
N HIS A 150 13.76 -6.09 -0.42
CA HIS A 150 14.36 -6.88 -1.49
C HIS A 150 14.50 -8.33 -0.99
N GLY A 151 14.12 -9.27 -1.83
CA GLY A 151 14.14 -10.67 -1.48
C GLY A 151 13.98 -11.55 -2.70
N SER A 152 13.63 -12.80 -2.50
CA SER A 152 13.49 -13.77 -3.57
C SER A 152 12.26 -14.64 -3.41
N ILE A 153 11.71 -15.03 -4.55
CA ILE A 153 10.59 -15.97 -4.69
C ILE A 153 11.05 -17.16 -5.52
N ARG A 154 10.35 -18.29 -5.38
CA ARG A 154 10.57 -19.44 -6.25
C ARG A 154 10.00 -19.16 -7.63
N ALA A 155 10.78 -19.46 -8.68
CA ALA A 155 10.31 -19.36 -10.06
C ALA A 155 9.03 -20.19 -10.28
N PRO A 156 8.01 -19.67 -10.97
CA PRO A 156 6.82 -20.44 -11.30
C PRO A 156 7.19 -21.64 -12.19
N ARG A 157 6.96 -22.86 -11.75
CA ARG A 157 7.15 -24.05 -12.57
C ARG A 157 5.98 -24.21 -13.55
N GLU A 158 6.26 -24.51 -14.81
CA GLU A 158 5.22 -24.67 -15.86
C GLU A 158 4.15 -25.74 -15.53
N GLY A 159 4.41 -26.63 -14.57
CA GLY A 159 3.47 -27.66 -14.10
C GLY A 159 2.52 -27.21 -12.99
N ASP A 160 2.78 -26.13 -12.28
CA ASP A 160 2.01 -25.68 -11.10
C ASP A 160 0.65 -25.07 -11.43
N ARG A 161 0.38 -24.76 -12.70
CA ARG A 161 -0.94 -24.29 -13.17
C ARG A 161 -2.07 -25.29 -12.93
N ARG A 162 -1.79 -26.54 -12.63
CA ARG A 162 -2.79 -27.57 -12.31
C ARG A 162 -3.20 -27.61 -10.84
N ASN A 163 -2.40 -27.05 -9.92
CA ASN A 163 -2.74 -26.99 -8.49
C ASN A 163 -3.13 -25.57 -8.08
N GLN A 164 -4.23 -25.08 -8.60
CA GLN A 164 -4.81 -23.73 -8.42
C GLN A 164 -5.25 -23.41 -6.97
N ARG A 165 -4.67 -24.01 -5.92
CA ARG A 165 -5.01 -23.68 -4.53
C ARG A 165 -4.19 -22.52 -3.94
N GLN A 166 -3.02 -22.19 -4.49
CA GLN A 166 -2.25 -21.02 -4.06
C GLN A 166 -2.44 -19.86 -5.04
N LYS A 167 -3.22 -18.88 -4.61
CA LYS A 167 -3.52 -17.67 -5.40
C LYS A 167 -2.33 -16.70 -5.48
N PHE A 168 -1.38 -16.79 -4.54
CA PHE A 168 -0.23 -15.89 -4.43
C PHE A 168 1.06 -16.66 -4.23
N VAL A 169 2.15 -16.12 -4.77
CA VAL A 169 3.50 -16.69 -4.62
C VAL A 169 4.05 -16.29 -3.25
N PRO A 170 4.54 -17.25 -2.43
CA PRO A 170 5.11 -16.93 -1.13
C PRO A 170 6.56 -16.41 -1.26
N LEU A 171 6.91 -15.43 -0.41
CA LEU A 171 8.27 -14.94 -0.24
C LEU A 171 9.15 -16.07 0.36
N GLN A 172 10.31 -16.34 -0.24
CA GLN A 172 11.24 -17.36 0.22
C GLN A 172 12.31 -16.79 1.15
N ALA A 173 12.98 -15.74 0.72
CA ALA A 173 14.04 -15.10 1.49
C ALA A 173 13.94 -13.58 1.39
N ILE A 174 14.51 -12.90 2.38
CA ILE A 174 14.67 -11.45 2.41
C ILE A 174 16.17 -11.15 2.46
N ASP A 175 16.62 -10.34 1.53
CA ASP A 175 18.01 -9.95 1.40
C ASP A 175 18.28 -8.62 2.12
N SER A 176 17.36 -7.66 1.96
CA SER A 176 17.47 -6.37 2.64
C SER A 176 16.09 -5.75 2.96
N ILE A 177 16.07 -4.89 3.98
CA ILE A 177 14.89 -4.13 4.42
C ILE A 177 15.27 -2.65 4.45
N ASN A 178 14.59 -1.84 3.64
CA ASN A 178 14.89 -0.41 3.49
C ASN A 178 16.37 -0.11 3.15
N GLY A 179 17.03 -0.97 2.41
CA GLY A 179 18.44 -0.84 2.05
C GLY A 179 19.44 -1.25 3.15
N GLN A 180 18.95 -1.68 4.32
CA GLN A 180 19.77 -2.19 5.42
C GLN A 180 19.77 -3.73 5.43
N SER A 181 20.76 -4.32 6.09
CA SER A 181 20.75 -5.75 6.40
C SER A 181 19.57 -6.11 7.31
N VAL A 182 19.14 -7.36 7.31
CA VAL A 182 18.04 -7.83 8.17
C VAL A 182 18.34 -7.60 9.66
N GLU A 183 19.59 -7.78 10.08
CA GLU A 183 20.00 -7.59 11.49
C GLU A 183 19.95 -6.13 11.93
N GLU A 184 20.40 -5.21 11.09
CA GLU A 184 20.30 -3.76 11.34
C GLU A 184 18.84 -3.30 11.38
N ALA A 185 18.02 -3.79 10.46
CA ALA A 185 16.61 -3.46 10.38
C ALA A 185 15.81 -3.90 11.61
N LEU A 186 16.19 -4.99 12.28
CA LEU A 186 15.58 -5.44 13.53
C LEU A 186 15.80 -4.45 14.67
N ASN A 187 16.96 -3.79 14.72
CA ASN A 187 17.37 -2.89 15.78
C ASN A 187 16.90 -1.45 15.60
N ARG A 188 16.27 -1.12 14.46
CA ARG A 188 15.81 0.24 14.17
C ARG A 188 14.75 0.73 15.16
N PRO A 189 14.77 2.02 15.53
CA PRO A 189 13.76 2.60 16.43
C PRO A 189 12.37 2.55 15.80
N GLN A 190 11.33 2.58 16.61
CA GLN A 190 9.96 2.73 16.15
C GLN A 190 9.61 4.22 16.05
N PHE A 191 8.93 4.63 14.98
CA PHE A 191 8.52 6.01 14.77
C PHE A 191 7.76 6.60 15.97
N SER A 192 6.90 5.82 16.60
CA SER A 192 6.13 6.23 17.78
C SER A 192 6.96 6.51 19.05
N LYS A 193 8.19 6.00 19.09
CA LYS A 193 9.12 6.17 20.22
C LYS A 193 10.12 7.31 20.02
N LEU A 194 10.16 7.89 18.80
CA LEU A 194 11.02 9.01 18.48
C LEU A 194 10.49 10.28 19.14
N THR A 195 11.40 11.09 19.69
CA THR A 195 11.05 12.34 20.39
C THR A 195 10.70 13.43 19.38
N PRO A 196 9.45 13.93 19.36
CA PRO A 196 9.05 14.97 18.43
C PRO A 196 9.49 16.36 18.89
N LEU A 197 10.00 17.16 17.98
CA LEU A 197 10.35 18.56 18.18
C LEU A 197 9.56 19.46 17.21
N TYR A 198 9.55 20.77 17.52
CA TYR A 198 9.10 21.78 16.56
C TYR A 198 10.07 21.89 15.37
N PRO A 199 9.61 22.30 14.18
CA PRO A 199 10.49 22.61 13.06
C PRO A 199 11.57 23.63 13.45
N GLN A 200 12.82 23.30 13.17
CA GLN A 200 13.98 24.17 13.48
C GLN A 200 14.70 24.61 12.22
N GLU A 201 14.72 23.78 11.18
CA GLU A 201 15.35 24.04 9.91
C GLU A 201 14.31 24.36 8.84
N ARG A 202 14.61 25.33 7.99
CA ARG A 202 13.74 25.77 6.90
C ARG A 202 14.03 25.00 5.62
N LEU A 203 12.97 24.58 4.93
CA LEU A 203 12.99 24.10 3.55
C LEU A 203 12.87 25.32 2.63
N LYS A 204 14.00 25.79 2.10
CA LYS A 204 14.06 26.99 1.26
C LYS A 204 13.27 26.79 -0.03
N GLN A 205 12.38 27.74 -0.35
CA GLN A 205 11.52 27.70 -1.54
C GLN A 205 12.04 28.59 -2.69
N GLU A 206 12.83 29.62 -2.41
CA GLU A 206 13.39 30.48 -3.42
C GLU A 206 14.45 29.74 -4.25
N THR A 207 14.24 29.64 -5.57
CA THR A 207 15.19 28.99 -6.50
C THR A 207 15.88 29.96 -7.45
N ALA A 208 15.12 30.85 -8.08
CA ALA A 208 15.64 31.81 -9.05
C ALA A 208 14.99 33.19 -8.90
N PRO A 209 15.68 34.29 -9.25
CA PRO A 209 15.17 35.66 -9.08
C PRO A 209 13.83 35.93 -9.78
N ASN A 210 13.54 35.26 -10.88
CA ASN A 210 12.33 35.40 -11.67
C ASN A 210 11.17 34.51 -11.15
N LYS A 211 11.43 33.60 -10.18
CA LYS A 211 10.41 32.72 -9.57
C LYS A 211 9.94 33.33 -8.25
N LEU A 212 8.99 34.27 -8.33
CA LEU A 212 8.52 35.02 -7.16
C LEU A 212 7.77 34.21 -6.15
N THR A 213 7.04 33.14 -6.55
CA THR A 213 6.20 32.32 -5.66
C THR A 213 7.01 31.75 -4.50
N GLY A 214 8.14 31.12 -4.76
CA GLY A 214 8.99 30.55 -3.72
C GLY A 214 9.55 31.60 -2.76
N ARG A 215 9.96 32.75 -3.28
CA ARG A 215 10.45 33.86 -2.47
C ARG A 215 9.37 34.45 -1.57
N ILE A 216 8.14 34.59 -2.08
CA ILE A 216 7.01 35.09 -1.29
C ILE A 216 6.70 34.09 -0.17
N MET A 217 6.69 32.79 -0.48
CA MET A 217 6.49 31.75 0.54
C MET A 217 7.55 31.80 1.64
N ASP A 218 8.81 31.95 1.28
CA ASP A 218 9.91 32.04 2.26
C ASP A 218 9.78 33.23 3.22
N ILE A 219 9.13 34.33 2.78
CA ILE A 219 8.93 35.54 3.58
C ILE A 219 7.66 35.45 4.41
N VAL A 220 6.55 35.00 3.81
CA VAL A 220 5.20 35.11 4.41
C VAL A 220 4.81 33.85 5.16
N SER A 221 5.20 32.67 4.65
CA SER A 221 4.80 31.36 5.18
C SER A 221 5.92 30.32 5.01
N PRO A 222 7.07 30.51 5.68
CA PRO A 222 8.21 29.60 5.54
C PRO A 222 7.82 28.19 5.97
N ILE A 223 8.30 27.19 5.21
CA ILE A 223 8.09 25.77 5.48
C ILE A 223 9.32 25.24 6.22
N GLY A 224 9.12 24.61 7.36
CA GLY A 224 10.17 23.96 8.13
C GLY A 224 10.15 22.45 8.05
N LYS A 225 11.29 21.80 8.24
CA LYS A 225 11.41 20.34 8.35
C LYS A 225 10.57 19.84 9.54
N GLY A 226 9.64 18.94 9.29
CA GLY A 226 8.70 18.43 10.31
C GLY A 226 7.39 19.22 10.42
N GLN A 227 7.17 20.22 9.56
CA GLN A 227 5.97 21.05 9.61
C GLN A 227 4.74 20.36 9.05
N ARG A 228 3.58 20.75 9.60
CA ARG A 228 2.26 20.53 9.04
C ARG A 228 1.80 21.80 8.37
N GLY A 229 1.53 21.75 7.06
CA GLY A 229 1.09 22.89 6.28
C GLY A 229 -0.17 22.58 5.48
N LEU A 230 -1.09 23.55 5.38
CA LEU A 230 -2.27 23.48 4.54
C LEU A 230 -2.29 24.62 3.52
N ILE A 231 -2.55 24.25 2.27
CA ILE A 231 -2.85 25.18 1.18
C ILE A 231 -4.35 25.21 1.02
N VAL A 232 -4.99 26.14 1.74
CA VAL A 232 -6.46 26.25 1.80
C VAL A 232 -6.92 27.27 0.76
N SER A 233 -7.68 26.83 -0.23
CA SER A 233 -8.15 27.70 -1.28
C SER A 233 -9.41 27.18 -1.97
N PRO A 234 -10.21 28.06 -2.60
CA PRO A 234 -11.37 27.64 -3.40
C PRO A 234 -10.91 26.86 -4.65
N PRO A 235 -11.86 26.17 -5.32
CA PRO A 235 -11.59 25.52 -6.60
C PRO A 235 -10.99 26.48 -7.63
N LYS A 236 -10.12 25.97 -8.51
CA LYS A 236 -9.46 26.72 -9.60
C LYS A 236 -8.52 27.85 -9.17
N ALA A 237 -8.09 27.88 -7.92
CA ALA A 237 -7.16 28.90 -7.40
C ALA A 237 -5.68 28.58 -7.61
N GLY A 238 -5.33 27.52 -8.34
CA GLY A 238 -3.94 27.15 -8.65
C GLY A 238 -3.24 26.29 -7.57
N LYS A 239 -3.99 25.50 -6.79
CA LYS A 239 -3.43 24.62 -5.75
C LYS A 239 -2.37 23.66 -6.30
N THR A 240 -2.68 22.94 -7.36
CA THR A 240 -1.78 21.97 -8.01
C THR A 240 -0.50 22.64 -8.48
N ILE A 241 -0.60 23.83 -9.11
CA ILE A 241 0.58 24.61 -9.53
C ILE A 241 1.43 25.04 -8.32
N THR A 242 0.79 25.39 -7.20
CA THR A 242 1.50 25.75 -5.96
C THR A 242 2.24 24.54 -5.39
N LEU A 243 1.61 23.36 -5.36
CA LEU A 243 2.25 22.10 -4.94
C LEU A 243 3.42 21.71 -5.85
N GLN A 244 3.27 21.83 -7.17
CA GLN A 244 4.36 21.61 -8.13
C GLN A 244 5.54 22.58 -7.90
N ASN A 245 5.26 23.85 -7.64
CA ASN A 245 6.30 24.83 -7.32
C ASN A 245 7.03 24.47 -6.02
N ILE A 246 6.32 24.05 -4.98
CA ILE A 246 6.92 23.58 -3.72
C ILE A 246 7.78 22.34 -3.97
N ALA A 247 7.25 21.35 -4.69
CA ALA A 247 7.96 20.13 -5.03
C ALA A 247 9.29 20.42 -5.75
N ASN A 248 9.23 21.20 -6.81
CA ASN A 248 10.40 21.57 -7.61
C ASN A 248 11.40 22.42 -6.83
N SER A 249 10.93 23.28 -5.92
CA SER A 249 11.80 24.08 -5.07
C SER A 249 12.54 23.23 -4.04
N ILE A 250 11.85 22.26 -3.44
CA ILE A 250 12.46 21.31 -2.49
C ILE A 250 13.48 20.44 -3.21
N ALA A 251 13.14 19.86 -4.36
CA ALA A 251 14.05 19.03 -5.14
C ALA A 251 15.32 19.80 -5.57
N ALA A 252 15.19 21.09 -5.91
CA ALA A 252 16.31 21.94 -6.31
C ALA A 252 17.20 22.38 -5.14
N ASN A 253 16.60 22.71 -3.98
CA ASN A 253 17.32 23.31 -2.85
C ASN A 253 17.74 22.29 -1.79
N ASN A 254 17.05 21.16 -1.70
CA ASN A 254 17.25 20.12 -0.69
C ASN A 254 17.27 18.73 -1.35
N PRO A 255 18.31 18.42 -2.16
CA PRO A 255 18.39 17.13 -2.87
C PRO A 255 18.52 15.93 -1.94
N GLU A 256 18.88 16.13 -0.67
CA GLU A 256 18.95 15.10 0.36
C GLU A 256 17.57 14.64 0.87
N VAL A 257 16.53 15.45 0.63
CA VAL A 257 15.17 15.20 1.11
C VAL A 257 14.47 14.19 0.21
N HIS A 258 13.89 13.17 0.79
CA HIS A 258 13.02 12.24 0.06
C HIS A 258 11.65 12.89 -0.15
N LEU A 259 11.36 13.24 -1.39
CA LEU A 259 10.11 13.91 -1.77
C LEU A 259 9.09 12.88 -2.26
N MET A 260 7.92 12.84 -1.61
CA MET A 260 6.78 12.01 -1.99
C MET A 260 5.58 12.90 -2.33
N VAL A 261 4.95 12.66 -3.47
CA VAL A 261 3.73 13.34 -3.89
C VAL A 261 2.59 12.34 -3.92
N VAL A 262 1.60 12.53 -3.07
CA VAL A 262 0.45 11.63 -2.92
C VAL A 262 -0.77 12.29 -3.54
N LEU A 263 -1.28 11.70 -4.62
CA LEU A 263 -2.42 12.20 -5.39
C LEU A 263 -3.63 11.27 -5.14
N VAL A 264 -4.68 11.82 -4.58
CA VAL A 264 -5.87 11.07 -4.20
C VAL A 264 -7.09 11.62 -4.93
N ASP A 265 -7.79 10.74 -5.67
CA ASP A 265 -8.98 11.09 -6.45
C ASP A 265 -8.69 12.19 -7.49
N GLU A 266 -7.48 12.16 -8.06
CA GLU A 266 -7.04 13.10 -9.11
C GLU A 266 -7.28 12.51 -10.51
N ARG A 267 -7.24 13.39 -11.51
CA ARG A 267 -7.39 12.98 -12.92
C ARG A 267 -6.12 12.31 -13.42
N PRO A 268 -6.22 11.28 -14.29
CA PRO A 268 -5.05 10.63 -14.87
C PRO A 268 -4.08 11.60 -15.56
N GLU A 269 -4.61 12.64 -16.22
CA GLU A 269 -3.80 13.67 -16.89
C GLU A 269 -2.98 14.50 -15.89
N GLU A 270 -3.57 14.84 -14.73
CA GLU A 270 -2.88 15.58 -13.66
C GLU A 270 -1.80 14.71 -13.00
N VAL A 271 -2.05 13.39 -12.88
CA VAL A 271 -1.04 12.44 -12.40
C VAL A 271 0.15 12.39 -13.35
N THR A 272 -0.11 12.23 -14.66
CA THR A 272 0.94 12.19 -15.68
C THR A 272 1.75 13.49 -15.73
N ASP A 273 1.08 14.65 -15.60
CA ASP A 273 1.75 15.94 -15.54
C ASP A 273 2.68 16.05 -14.32
N MET A 274 2.20 15.59 -13.16
CA MET A 274 3.00 15.58 -11.93
C MET A 274 4.22 14.66 -12.04
N GLU A 275 4.06 13.46 -12.59
CA GLU A 275 5.14 12.48 -12.82
C GLU A 275 6.23 13.03 -13.76
N ARG A 276 5.84 13.85 -14.75
CA ARG A 276 6.77 14.44 -15.71
C ARG A 276 7.46 15.72 -15.22
N THR A 277 6.83 16.43 -14.27
CA THR A 277 7.29 17.77 -13.85
C THR A 277 7.98 17.78 -12.50
N VAL A 278 7.77 16.76 -11.67
CA VAL A 278 8.32 16.69 -10.30
C VAL A 278 9.39 15.62 -10.20
N GLN A 279 10.55 16.00 -9.66
CA GLN A 279 11.60 15.04 -9.29
C GLN A 279 11.33 14.52 -7.88
N GLY A 280 10.57 13.43 -7.80
CA GLY A 280 10.17 12.80 -6.55
C GLY A 280 9.36 11.52 -6.80
N GLU A 281 9.03 10.81 -5.74
CA GLU A 281 8.17 9.63 -5.81
C GLU A 281 6.71 10.06 -5.91
N VAL A 282 6.06 9.81 -7.06
CA VAL A 282 4.64 10.11 -7.27
C VAL A 282 3.81 8.86 -6.98
N ILE A 283 2.88 8.98 -6.05
CA ILE A 283 2.02 7.92 -5.57
C ILE A 283 0.59 8.34 -5.82
N SER A 284 -0.13 7.61 -6.68
CA SER A 284 -1.43 8.06 -7.14
C SER A 284 -2.53 7.01 -6.99
N SER A 285 -3.75 7.51 -6.78
CA SER A 285 -5.00 6.76 -6.95
C SER A 285 -5.99 7.66 -7.67
N THR A 286 -6.24 7.36 -8.95
CA THR A 286 -7.05 8.16 -9.85
C THR A 286 -8.55 8.07 -9.54
N PHE A 287 -9.33 9.05 -9.97
CA PHE A 287 -10.75 9.22 -9.61
C PHE A 287 -11.66 8.05 -10.04
N ASP A 288 -11.24 7.25 -11.00
CA ASP A 288 -11.94 6.07 -11.49
C ASP A 288 -11.83 4.84 -10.55
N ARG A 289 -10.99 4.94 -9.51
CA ARG A 289 -10.81 3.89 -8.52
C ARG A 289 -11.80 4.00 -7.36
N PRO A 290 -12.08 2.87 -6.67
CA PRO A 290 -12.94 2.89 -5.49
C PRO A 290 -12.29 3.66 -4.32
N ALA A 291 -13.13 4.21 -3.43
CA ALA A 291 -12.68 4.98 -2.27
C ALA A 291 -11.73 4.22 -1.34
N SER A 292 -11.85 2.88 -1.26
CA SER A 292 -10.92 2.01 -0.53
C SER A 292 -9.49 2.08 -1.05
N ASP A 293 -9.30 2.25 -2.35
CA ASP A 293 -7.97 2.34 -2.95
C ASP A 293 -7.31 3.67 -2.57
N HIS A 294 -8.09 4.76 -2.56
CA HIS A 294 -7.61 6.07 -2.12
C HIS A 294 -7.09 6.05 -0.68
N THR A 295 -7.84 5.41 0.23
CA THR A 295 -7.43 5.27 1.62
C THR A 295 -6.22 4.37 1.78
N THR A 296 -6.17 3.25 1.06
CA THR A 296 -5.05 2.29 1.10
C THR A 296 -3.74 2.92 0.64
N VAL A 297 -3.77 3.65 -0.48
CA VAL A 297 -2.61 4.37 -1.02
C VAL A 297 -2.08 5.40 -0.02
N ALA A 298 -2.96 6.24 0.53
CA ALA A 298 -2.57 7.26 1.49
C ALA A 298 -1.98 6.65 2.77
N GLU A 299 -2.59 5.59 3.31
CA GLU A 299 -2.08 4.89 4.50
C GLU A 299 -0.71 4.27 4.25
N LEU A 300 -0.53 3.59 3.12
CA LEU A 300 0.74 2.95 2.82
C LEU A 300 1.84 3.98 2.55
N ALA A 301 1.51 5.10 1.88
CA ALA A 301 2.43 6.20 1.63
C ALA A 301 2.94 6.84 2.93
N VAL A 302 2.05 7.17 3.89
CA VAL A 302 2.48 7.75 5.17
C VAL A 302 3.25 6.77 6.03
N GLU A 303 2.93 5.47 5.99
CA GLU A 303 3.71 4.46 6.68
C GLU A 303 5.09 4.28 6.02
N ARG A 304 5.20 4.33 4.68
CA ARG A 304 6.49 4.38 3.97
C ARG A 304 7.33 5.58 4.41
N ALA A 305 6.73 6.77 4.44
CA ALA A 305 7.41 7.98 4.91
C ALA A 305 7.95 7.83 6.34
N LYS A 306 7.18 7.24 7.26
CA LYS A 306 7.64 6.94 8.62
C LYS A 306 8.82 5.97 8.66
N ARG A 307 8.87 4.96 7.74
CA ARG A 307 10.01 4.02 7.68
C ARG A 307 11.29 4.73 7.26
N LEU A 308 11.20 5.68 6.33
CA LEU A 308 12.34 6.49 5.92
C LEU A 308 12.85 7.39 7.06
N VAL A 309 11.94 8.01 7.83
CA VAL A 309 12.29 8.82 9.00
C VAL A 309 12.93 7.98 10.11
N GLU A 310 12.52 6.73 10.30
CA GLU A 310 13.18 5.78 11.24
C GLU A 310 14.65 5.53 10.87
N LEU A 311 15.02 5.73 9.61
CA LEU A 311 16.40 5.65 9.11
C LEU A 311 17.17 6.99 9.25
N GLY A 312 16.55 8.01 9.83
CA GLY A 312 17.16 9.33 9.99
C GLY A 312 17.03 10.23 8.75
N GLN A 313 16.19 9.88 7.77
CA GLN A 313 16.01 10.69 6.57
C GLN A 313 15.00 11.81 6.79
N ASP A 314 15.20 12.92 6.08
CA ASP A 314 14.20 13.98 5.94
C ASP A 314 13.25 13.64 4.81
N VAL A 315 11.96 13.58 5.12
CA VAL A 315 10.90 13.22 4.17
C VAL A 315 9.88 14.35 4.06
N VAL A 316 9.53 14.71 2.84
CA VAL A 316 8.43 15.63 2.56
C VAL A 316 7.34 14.91 1.80
N VAL A 317 6.13 14.95 2.33
CA VAL A 317 4.92 14.43 1.70
C VAL A 317 4.05 15.60 1.27
N LEU A 318 3.78 15.69 -0.02
CA LEU A 318 2.84 16.63 -0.60
C LEU A 318 1.55 15.86 -0.92
N LEU A 319 0.43 16.22 -0.30
CA LEU A 319 -0.86 15.54 -0.50
C LEU A 319 -1.84 16.43 -1.27
N ASP A 320 -2.30 16.01 -2.41
CA ASP A 320 -3.42 16.57 -3.14
C ASP A 320 -4.57 15.55 -3.22
N SER A 321 -5.65 15.67 -2.44
CA SER A 321 -5.92 16.68 -1.44
C SER A 321 -6.47 16.05 -0.14
N MET A 322 -6.31 16.73 0.98
CA MET A 322 -6.86 16.32 2.28
C MET A 322 -8.38 16.19 2.23
N THR A 323 -9.05 17.11 1.56
CA THR A 323 -10.52 17.10 1.41
C THR A 323 -11.01 15.85 0.68
N ARG A 324 -10.33 15.45 -0.40
CA ARG A 324 -10.69 14.23 -1.14
C ARG A 324 -10.38 12.97 -0.33
N LEU A 325 -9.25 12.95 0.35
CA LEU A 325 -8.91 11.86 1.26
C LEU A 325 -9.95 11.68 2.36
N ALA A 326 -10.42 12.76 3.00
CA ALA A 326 -11.46 12.69 4.02
C ALA A 326 -12.80 12.21 3.45
N ARG A 327 -13.16 12.62 2.24
CA ARG A 327 -14.34 12.10 1.53
C ARG A 327 -14.23 10.62 1.20
N ALA A 328 -13.05 10.16 0.80
CA ALA A 328 -12.80 8.73 0.58
C ALA A 328 -12.98 7.93 1.88
N TYR A 329 -12.47 8.41 3.00
CA TYR A 329 -12.71 7.78 4.30
C TYR A 329 -14.18 7.81 4.72
N ASN A 330 -14.93 8.85 4.38
CA ASN A 330 -16.37 8.92 4.67
C ASN A 330 -17.17 7.82 3.95
N ILE A 331 -16.68 7.36 2.80
CA ILE A 331 -17.28 6.26 2.03
C ILE A 331 -16.75 4.89 2.50
N ALA A 332 -15.44 4.78 2.73
CA ALA A 332 -14.77 3.52 2.98
C ALA A 332 -14.77 3.09 4.45
N ALA A 333 -14.84 4.04 5.40
CA ALA A 333 -14.83 3.72 6.82
C ALA A 333 -16.20 3.18 7.29
N PRO A 334 -16.23 2.27 8.29
CA PRO A 334 -17.48 1.86 8.90
C PRO A 334 -18.21 3.06 9.51
N ALA A 335 -19.50 3.21 9.19
CA ALA A 335 -20.30 4.31 9.70
C ALA A 335 -20.50 4.23 11.21
N SER A 336 -20.20 5.31 11.94
CA SER A 336 -20.48 5.42 13.37
C SER A 336 -21.94 5.82 13.67
N GLY A 337 -22.64 6.33 12.66
CA GLY A 337 -23.99 6.89 12.78
C GLY A 337 -24.03 8.33 13.33
N ARG A 338 -22.89 8.89 13.72
CA ARG A 338 -22.79 10.28 14.16
C ARG A 338 -22.36 11.16 12.98
N ILE A 339 -23.34 11.74 12.33
CA ILE A 339 -23.12 12.64 11.20
C ILE A 339 -22.87 14.06 11.71
N LEU A 340 -21.77 14.64 11.27
CA LEU A 340 -21.37 16.02 11.52
C LEU A 340 -21.92 16.94 10.43
N SER A 341 -21.70 18.25 10.59
CA SER A 341 -22.02 19.23 9.56
C SER A 341 -21.33 18.86 8.24
N GLY A 342 -22.04 19.07 7.11
CA GLY A 342 -21.51 18.69 5.79
C GLY A 342 -21.62 17.19 5.42
N GLY A 343 -22.33 16.38 6.23
CA GLY A 343 -22.60 14.99 5.91
C GLY A 343 -21.40 14.04 6.13
N VAL A 344 -20.43 14.44 6.93
CA VAL A 344 -19.24 13.66 7.25
C VAL A 344 -19.46 12.86 8.53
N ASP A 345 -19.22 11.54 8.50
CA ASP A 345 -19.25 10.72 9.70
C ASP A 345 -18.09 11.08 10.64
N ALA A 346 -18.38 11.19 11.94
CA ALA A 346 -17.37 11.55 12.93
C ALA A 346 -16.14 10.62 12.93
N GLN A 347 -16.32 9.35 12.59
CA GLN A 347 -15.23 8.38 12.52
C GLN A 347 -14.34 8.59 11.29
N ALA A 348 -14.87 9.12 10.21
CA ALA A 348 -14.14 9.39 8.98
C ALA A 348 -13.13 10.54 9.11
N LEU A 349 -13.25 11.41 10.11
CA LEU A 349 -12.29 12.50 10.35
C LEU A 349 -11.00 12.05 11.04
N TYR A 350 -11.02 10.94 11.77
CA TYR A 350 -9.86 10.49 12.54
C TYR A 350 -8.68 10.06 11.65
N PRO A 351 -8.85 9.24 10.59
CA PRO A 351 -7.75 8.82 9.76
C PRO A 351 -7.01 9.98 9.04
N PRO A 352 -7.68 10.97 8.42
CA PRO A 352 -7.01 12.15 7.88
C PRO A 352 -6.23 12.95 8.92
N LYS A 353 -6.77 13.10 10.14
CA LYS A 353 -6.04 13.72 11.27
C LYS A 353 -4.79 12.93 11.66
N LYS A 354 -4.89 11.59 11.68
CA LYS A 354 -3.76 10.70 11.95
C LYS A 354 -2.68 10.81 10.87
N PHE A 355 -3.10 10.88 9.59
CA PHE A 355 -2.19 11.12 8.48
C PHE A 355 -1.43 12.44 8.66
N PHE A 356 -2.16 13.54 8.76
CA PHE A 356 -1.58 14.88 8.89
C PHE A 356 -0.79 15.06 10.20
N GLY A 357 -1.27 14.48 11.28
CA GLY A 357 -0.62 14.48 12.59
C GLY A 357 0.66 13.66 12.68
N ALA A 358 1.00 12.86 11.65
CA ALA A 358 2.27 12.13 11.60
C ALA A 358 3.47 13.06 11.42
N ALA A 359 3.28 14.24 10.81
CA ALA A 359 4.36 15.19 10.56
C ALA A 359 4.98 15.70 11.86
N ARG A 360 6.29 15.63 11.95
CA ARG A 360 7.12 16.09 13.08
C ARG A 360 8.60 16.15 12.71
N ASN A 361 9.32 17.02 13.35
CA ASN A 361 10.77 16.96 13.41
C ASN A 361 11.19 16.01 14.55
N ILE A 362 12.29 15.28 14.38
CA ILE A 362 12.75 14.27 15.35
C ILE A 362 14.06 14.71 15.97
N GLU A 363 14.16 14.59 17.28
CA GLU A 363 15.39 14.86 18.02
C GLU A 363 16.51 13.89 17.59
N ASN A 364 17.64 14.43 17.15
CA ASN A 364 18.79 13.66 16.67
C ASN A 364 18.46 12.67 15.54
N GLY A 365 17.46 12.98 14.71
CA GLY A 365 16.99 12.14 13.63
C GLY A 365 16.54 12.95 12.42
N GLY A 366 15.81 12.30 11.51
CA GLY A 366 15.20 12.95 10.36
C GLY A 366 13.93 13.71 10.69
N SER A 367 13.18 14.08 9.65
CA SER A 367 11.92 14.80 9.81
C SER A 367 10.86 14.27 8.84
N LEU A 368 9.59 14.36 9.24
CA LEU A 368 8.44 14.15 8.36
C LEU A 368 7.68 15.48 8.24
N THR A 369 7.73 16.07 7.06
CA THR A 369 6.98 17.28 6.70
C THR A 369 5.78 16.87 5.86
N ILE A 370 4.58 17.38 6.17
CA ILE A 370 3.38 17.11 5.37
C ILE A 370 2.73 18.44 5.00
N ILE A 371 2.68 18.70 3.68
CA ILE A 371 1.97 19.84 3.10
C ILE A 371 0.80 19.29 2.29
N SER A 372 -0.40 19.70 2.62
CA SER A 372 -1.59 19.23 1.92
C SER A 372 -2.39 20.37 1.33
N SER A 373 -2.97 20.16 0.16
CA SER A 373 -4.02 21.03 -0.35
C SER A 373 -5.35 20.72 0.34
N ALA A 374 -6.17 21.72 0.54
CA ALA A 374 -7.53 21.60 1.02
C ALA A 374 -8.46 22.47 0.18
N LEU A 375 -9.64 21.94 -0.14
CA LEU A 375 -10.68 22.64 -0.86
C LEU A 375 -11.63 23.29 0.14
N VAL A 376 -11.88 24.59 -0.02
CA VAL A 376 -12.91 25.31 0.71
C VAL A 376 -13.78 26.06 -0.28
N GLU A 377 -15.09 26.07 -0.04
CA GLU A 377 -15.99 26.95 -0.76
C GLU A 377 -16.12 28.28 0.01
N THR A 378 -16.01 29.38 -0.71
CA THR A 378 -16.08 30.71 -0.12
C THR A 378 -17.45 30.88 0.55
N GLY A 379 -17.47 31.09 1.87
CA GLY A 379 -18.69 31.26 2.66
C GLY A 379 -19.30 29.96 3.21
N SER A 380 -18.81 28.77 2.84
CA SER A 380 -19.26 27.53 3.47
C SER A 380 -18.60 27.37 4.83
N LYS A 381 -19.39 27.38 5.90
CA LYS A 381 -18.97 27.04 7.26
C LYS A 381 -19.32 25.59 7.61
N MET A 382 -19.78 24.81 6.63
CA MET A 382 -20.33 23.47 6.81
C MET A 382 -19.33 22.36 6.54
N ASP A 383 -18.13 22.68 6.06
CA ASP A 383 -17.08 21.68 5.80
C ASP A 383 -16.24 21.46 7.05
N GLU A 384 -16.45 20.33 7.71
CA GLU A 384 -15.75 19.94 8.93
C GLU A 384 -14.31 19.45 8.64
N VAL A 385 -13.97 19.15 7.40
CA VAL A 385 -12.64 18.72 7.00
C VAL A 385 -11.68 19.90 6.96
#